data_5370a6e7b95ff082a81a2b3fc308a22d
#
_entry.id   5370a6e7b95ff082a81a2b3fc308a22d
#
_cell.length_a   1.000
_cell.length_b   1.000
_cell.length_c   1.000
_cell.angle_alpha   90.00
_cell.angle_beta   90.00
_cell.angle_gamma   90.00
#
_symmetry.space_group_name_H-M   'P 1'
#
loop_
_entity.id
_entity.type
_entity.pdbx_description
1 polymer ?
#
loop_
_entity_poly.entity_id
_entity_poly.type
_entity_poly.pdbx_seq_one_letter_code
_entity_poly.pdbx_strand_id
1 'polypeptide(L)'
;MKRIGDLYNKIASIENLILADQKARKGKTKSYGVLKHDKKREQNIFNLHKVLVKREFKTSKYKIFKIYEPKEREIYQLPYYPDRIVHHAIMNILEPIWVSIFTADTYSCIKGKGIHAVLKDLKKDLRNNKDKTTYCLKLDIRKFYPSIDHDIMKQIIRRKIKDRDLLQLLDNIIDSADGVPIGNYLSQYFANLYLAYFDHWIKEEKGLKFYYRYADDMVILHND
;
A
#
# COMPACT_ATOMS: atom_id res chain seq x y z
N MET A 1 4.50 9.18 19.46
CA MET A 1 5.29 9.14 18.18
C MET A 1 5.28 10.52 17.55
N LYS A 2 6.45 11.03 17.03
CA LYS A 2 6.50 12.36 16.38
C LYS A 2 5.78 12.31 15.01
N ARG A 3 4.86 13.23 14.77
CA ARG A 3 4.12 13.36 13.50
C ARG A 3 4.92 14.18 12.49
N ILE A 4 4.82 13.81 11.20
CA ILE A 4 5.60 14.37 10.09
C ILE A 4 4.69 15.30 9.27
N GLY A 5 5.20 16.48 8.90
CA GLY A 5 4.57 17.46 8.02
C GLY A 5 5.48 17.82 6.85
N ASP A 6 5.08 18.85 6.08
CA ASP A 6 5.83 19.40 4.94
C ASP A 6 6.18 18.39 3.84
N LEU A 7 5.23 17.47 3.57
CA LEU A 7 5.38 16.38 2.60
C LEU A 7 4.69 16.69 1.27
N TYR A 8 3.56 17.42 1.31
CA TYR A 8 2.71 17.64 0.15
C TYR A 8 3.46 18.33 -1.00
N ASN A 9 4.20 19.37 -0.72
CA ASN A 9 4.95 20.11 -1.76
C ASN A 9 6.02 19.23 -2.42
N LYS A 10 6.63 18.31 -1.67
CA LYS A 10 7.55 17.31 -2.21
C LYS A 10 6.84 16.33 -3.15
N ILE A 11 5.61 15.90 -2.79
CA ILE A 11 4.78 15.03 -3.63
C ILE A 11 4.40 15.73 -4.93
N ALA A 12 4.00 17.00 -4.86
CA ALA A 12 3.55 17.79 -5.99
C ALA A 12 4.68 18.31 -6.88
N SER A 13 5.96 18.22 -6.49
CA SER A 13 7.08 18.75 -7.26
C SER A 13 7.22 18.08 -8.62
N ILE A 14 7.67 18.82 -9.63
CA ILE A 14 7.86 18.33 -11.01
C ILE A 14 8.85 17.18 -11.02
N GLU A 15 9.95 17.28 -10.29
CA GLU A 15 11.01 16.27 -10.20
C GLU A 15 10.43 14.95 -9.66
N ASN A 16 9.61 15.02 -8.61
CA ASN A 16 8.95 13.84 -8.07
C ASN A 16 7.91 13.25 -9.03
N LEU A 17 7.16 14.08 -9.76
CA LEU A 17 6.21 13.60 -10.77
C LEU A 17 6.90 12.92 -11.95
N ILE A 18 8.06 13.41 -12.39
CA ILE A 18 8.89 12.75 -13.40
C ILE A 18 9.39 11.39 -12.88
N LEU A 19 9.91 11.34 -11.65
CA LEU A 19 10.33 10.08 -11.02
C LEU A 19 9.16 9.11 -10.86
N ALA A 20 7.98 9.62 -10.48
CA ALA A 20 6.75 8.83 -10.35
C ALA A 20 6.33 8.20 -11.68
N ASP A 21 6.36 8.99 -12.78
CA ASP A 21 6.08 8.49 -14.12
C ASP A 21 7.08 7.40 -14.54
N GLN A 22 8.39 7.60 -14.29
CA GLN A 22 9.40 6.58 -14.59
C GLN A 22 9.16 5.27 -13.84
N LYS A 23 8.77 5.33 -12.55
CA LYS A 23 8.43 4.14 -11.76
C LYS A 23 7.11 3.50 -12.20
N ALA A 24 6.08 4.31 -12.47
CA ALA A 24 4.75 3.86 -12.84
C ALA A 24 4.72 3.07 -14.16
N ARG A 25 5.59 3.40 -15.11
CA ARG A 25 5.67 2.74 -16.44
C ARG A 25 6.49 1.45 -16.44
N LYS A 26 7.23 1.16 -15.37
CA LYS A 26 8.09 -0.03 -15.31
C LYS A 26 7.28 -1.30 -15.58
N GLY A 27 7.71 -2.10 -16.56
CA GLY A 27 7.04 -3.32 -17.01
C GLY A 27 5.74 -3.09 -17.81
N LYS A 28 5.38 -1.82 -18.15
CA LYS A 28 4.12 -1.47 -18.83
C LYS A 28 4.31 -0.46 -19.98
N THR A 29 5.52 -0.27 -20.46
CA THR A 29 5.88 0.75 -21.48
C THR A 29 5.06 0.67 -22.77
N LYS A 30 4.61 -0.53 -23.15
CA LYS A 30 3.78 -0.77 -24.33
C LYS A 30 2.27 -0.69 -24.06
N SER A 31 1.82 -0.38 -22.83
CA SER A 31 0.40 -0.29 -22.53
C SER A 31 -0.22 0.97 -23.15
N TYR A 32 -1.49 0.86 -23.56
CA TYR A 32 -2.22 1.97 -24.19
C TYR A 32 -2.17 3.28 -23.36
N GLY A 33 -2.32 3.18 -22.03
CA GLY A 33 -2.28 4.34 -21.13
C GLY A 33 -0.93 5.06 -21.15
N VAL A 34 0.18 4.31 -21.18
CA VAL A 34 1.53 4.87 -21.27
C VAL A 34 1.76 5.50 -22.64
N LEU A 35 1.44 4.79 -23.74
CA LEU A 35 1.59 5.32 -25.09
C LEU A 35 0.76 6.59 -25.32
N LYS A 36 -0.46 6.65 -24.77
CA LYS A 36 -1.30 7.86 -24.81
C LYS A 36 -0.67 9.02 -24.04
N HIS A 37 -0.13 8.74 -22.85
CA HIS A 37 0.55 9.74 -22.02
C HIS A 37 1.81 10.28 -22.72
N ASP A 38 2.61 9.41 -23.36
CA ASP A 38 3.87 9.77 -23.99
C ASP A 38 3.71 10.78 -25.13
N LYS A 39 2.57 10.80 -25.83
CA LYS A 39 2.27 11.80 -26.88
C LYS A 39 2.32 13.24 -26.36
N LYS A 40 2.08 13.47 -25.06
CA LYS A 40 2.04 14.79 -24.42
C LYS A 40 2.66 14.75 -23.02
N ARG A 41 3.72 13.98 -22.85
CA ARG A 41 4.30 13.65 -21.54
C ARG A 41 4.64 14.88 -20.71
N GLU A 42 5.41 15.81 -21.27
CA GLU A 42 5.83 17.03 -20.56
C GLU A 42 4.63 17.90 -20.19
N GLN A 43 3.72 18.12 -21.13
CA GLN A 43 2.49 18.88 -20.92
C GLN A 43 1.63 18.25 -19.81
N ASN A 44 1.51 16.92 -19.82
CA ASN A 44 0.75 16.18 -18.80
C ASN A 44 1.39 16.31 -17.42
N ILE A 45 2.71 16.19 -17.30
CA ILE A 45 3.43 16.35 -16.02
C ILE A 45 3.25 17.78 -15.50
N PHE A 46 3.41 18.78 -16.36
CA PHE A 46 3.23 20.18 -15.96
C PHE A 46 1.79 20.51 -15.54
N ASN A 47 0.81 19.98 -16.27
CA ASN A 47 -0.60 20.16 -15.91
C ASN A 47 -0.92 19.45 -14.58
N LEU A 48 -0.38 18.24 -14.36
CA LEU A 48 -0.57 17.51 -13.10
C LEU A 48 0.04 18.26 -11.92
N HIS A 49 1.24 18.82 -12.09
CA HIS A 49 1.86 19.70 -11.10
C HIS A 49 0.93 20.87 -10.73
N LYS A 50 0.39 21.58 -11.72
CA LYS A 50 -0.54 22.68 -11.49
C LYS A 50 -1.78 22.26 -10.70
N VAL A 51 -2.39 21.13 -11.08
CA VAL A 51 -3.58 20.57 -10.41
C VAL A 51 -3.27 20.23 -8.95
N LEU A 52 -2.11 19.62 -8.68
CA LEU A 52 -1.69 19.30 -7.32
C LEU A 52 -1.38 20.57 -6.51
N VAL A 53 -0.65 21.53 -7.07
CA VAL A 53 -0.35 22.81 -6.37
C VAL A 53 -1.63 23.55 -6.00
N LYS A 54 -2.65 23.50 -6.84
CA LYS A 54 -3.98 24.08 -6.54
C LYS A 54 -4.85 23.21 -5.62
N ARG A 55 -4.43 22.00 -5.25
CA ARG A 55 -5.18 21.00 -4.46
C ARG A 55 -6.50 20.55 -5.14
N GLU A 56 -6.55 20.62 -6.46
CA GLU A 56 -7.72 20.30 -7.27
C GLU A 56 -7.74 18.83 -7.76
N PHE A 57 -6.77 18.01 -7.38
CA PHE A 57 -6.73 16.61 -7.79
C PHE A 57 -7.94 15.84 -7.26
N LYS A 58 -8.60 15.12 -8.17
CA LYS A 58 -9.67 14.17 -7.86
C LYS A 58 -9.37 12.85 -8.54
N THR A 59 -9.60 11.77 -7.84
CA THR A 59 -9.47 10.42 -8.39
C THR A 59 -10.41 10.24 -9.59
N SER A 60 -9.91 9.72 -10.69
CA SER A 60 -10.71 9.44 -11.88
C SER A 60 -11.73 8.33 -11.62
N LYS A 61 -12.75 8.23 -12.48
CA LYS A 61 -13.70 7.12 -12.42
C LYS A 61 -12.98 5.78 -12.67
N TYR A 62 -13.31 4.81 -11.84
CA TYR A 62 -12.81 3.45 -11.98
C TYR A 62 -13.43 2.73 -13.17
N LYS A 63 -12.61 1.95 -13.88
CA LYS A 63 -13.10 0.86 -14.73
C LYS A 63 -13.09 -0.40 -13.88
N ILE A 64 -14.27 -0.93 -13.58
CA ILE A 64 -14.44 -2.11 -12.73
C ILE A 64 -14.64 -3.33 -13.64
N PHE A 65 -13.92 -4.42 -13.36
CA PHE A 65 -14.10 -5.70 -14.02
C PHE A 65 -13.77 -6.85 -13.08
N LYS A 66 -14.32 -8.03 -13.34
CA LYS A 66 -14.08 -9.21 -12.53
C LYS A 66 -12.99 -10.09 -13.14
N ILE A 67 -12.19 -10.67 -12.27
CA ILE A 67 -11.29 -11.80 -12.58
C ILE A 67 -11.73 -13.00 -11.76
N TYR A 68 -11.55 -14.21 -12.29
CA TYR A 68 -12.07 -15.45 -11.68
C TYR A 68 -10.98 -16.41 -11.19
N GLU A 69 -9.71 -16.12 -11.44
CA GLU A 69 -8.58 -16.95 -11.04
C GLU A 69 -7.68 -16.25 -10.02
N PRO A 70 -7.30 -16.94 -8.93
CA PRO A 70 -7.78 -18.24 -8.39
C PRO A 70 -9.13 -18.13 -7.67
N LYS A 71 -9.63 -16.90 -7.43
CA LYS A 71 -10.93 -16.57 -6.81
C LYS A 71 -11.54 -15.38 -7.52
N GLU A 72 -12.86 -15.29 -7.51
CA GLU A 72 -13.55 -14.09 -8.02
C GLU A 72 -13.11 -12.84 -7.24
N ARG A 73 -12.68 -11.83 -7.99
CA ARG A 73 -12.28 -10.52 -7.44
C ARG A 73 -12.72 -9.40 -8.38
N GLU A 74 -13.22 -8.34 -7.83
CA GLU A 74 -13.43 -7.08 -8.55
C GLU A 74 -12.14 -6.27 -8.58
N ILE A 75 -11.72 -5.91 -9.79
CA ILE A 75 -10.52 -5.08 -10.01
C ILE A 75 -10.96 -3.67 -10.38
N TYR A 76 -10.46 -2.73 -9.64
CA TYR A 76 -10.71 -1.30 -9.80
C TYR A 76 -9.52 -0.65 -10.53
N GLN A 77 -9.66 -0.47 -11.83
CA GLN A 77 -8.59 0.06 -12.65
C GLN A 77 -8.73 1.58 -12.80
N LEU A 78 -7.68 2.32 -12.44
CA LEU A 78 -7.52 3.73 -12.74
C LEU A 78 -6.69 3.93 -14.03
N PRO A 79 -6.90 5.07 -14.74
CA PRO A 79 -6.06 5.43 -15.87
C PRO A 79 -4.59 5.61 -15.47
N TYR A 80 -3.68 5.43 -16.44
CA TYR A 80 -2.27 5.67 -16.20
C TYR A 80 -2.00 7.12 -15.80
N TYR A 81 -2.50 8.07 -16.57
CA TYR A 81 -2.48 9.49 -16.28
C TYR A 81 -3.93 9.95 -15.99
N PRO A 82 -4.17 10.70 -14.92
CA PRO A 82 -3.19 11.20 -13.95
C PRO A 82 -2.92 10.26 -12.76
N ASP A 83 -3.83 9.34 -12.44
CA ASP A 83 -3.97 8.68 -11.15
C ASP A 83 -2.77 7.82 -10.79
N ARG A 84 -2.31 6.97 -11.72
CA ARG A 84 -1.20 6.07 -11.41
C ARG A 84 0.08 6.85 -11.13
N ILE A 85 0.30 7.98 -11.81
CA ILE A 85 1.44 8.86 -11.55
C ILE A 85 1.32 9.49 -10.16
N VAL A 86 0.13 9.99 -9.76
CA VAL A 86 -0.12 10.54 -8.43
C VAL A 86 0.14 9.50 -7.34
N HIS A 87 -0.36 8.26 -7.51
CA HIS A 87 -0.11 7.18 -6.55
C HIS A 87 1.39 6.90 -6.37
N HIS A 88 2.15 6.87 -7.46
CA HIS A 88 3.61 6.70 -7.38
C HIS A 88 4.31 7.92 -6.78
N ALA A 89 3.83 9.15 -7.06
CA ALA A 89 4.38 10.37 -6.46
C ALA A 89 4.20 10.39 -4.93
N ILE A 90 3.02 9.99 -4.45
CA ILE A 90 2.74 9.83 -3.03
C ILE A 90 3.68 8.77 -2.42
N MET A 91 3.81 7.61 -3.07
CA MET A 91 4.63 6.52 -2.53
C MET A 91 6.13 6.79 -2.58
N ASN A 92 6.63 7.60 -3.52
CA ASN A 92 8.03 8.03 -3.49
C ASN A 92 8.41 8.70 -2.16
N ILE A 93 7.45 9.38 -1.53
CA ILE A 93 7.67 10.11 -0.27
C ILE A 93 7.21 9.29 0.95
N LEU A 94 6.08 8.57 0.85
CA LEU A 94 5.49 7.90 2.01
C LEU A 94 6.00 6.48 2.24
N GLU A 95 6.52 5.78 1.21
CA GLU A 95 7.00 4.40 1.36
C GLU A 95 8.01 4.25 2.51
N PRO A 96 9.10 5.03 2.62
CA PRO A 96 10.05 4.88 3.72
C PRO A 96 9.44 5.19 5.08
N ILE A 97 8.47 6.12 5.15
CA ILE A 97 7.75 6.48 6.37
C ILE A 97 6.86 5.33 6.82
N TRP A 98 6.09 4.74 5.90
CA TRP A 98 5.16 3.65 6.24
C TRP A 98 5.89 2.34 6.51
N VAL A 99 6.91 2.01 5.72
CA VAL A 99 7.73 0.81 5.96
C VAL A 99 8.40 0.86 7.36
N SER A 100 8.75 2.05 7.86
CA SER A 100 9.29 2.20 9.22
C SER A 100 8.27 1.92 10.34
N ILE A 101 6.96 1.82 10.02
CA ILE A 101 5.90 1.45 10.96
C ILE A 101 5.69 -0.06 11.00
N PHE A 102 6.00 -0.75 9.90
CA PHE A 102 5.76 -2.18 9.80
C PHE A 102 6.73 -3.00 10.65
N THR A 103 6.24 -4.08 11.22
CA THR A 103 7.10 -5.04 11.93
C THR A 103 8.01 -5.80 10.95
N ALA A 104 9.06 -6.42 11.48
CA ALA A 104 9.94 -7.29 10.70
C ALA A 104 9.18 -8.48 10.06
N ASP A 105 8.05 -8.86 10.63
CA ASP A 105 7.24 -10.01 10.24
C ASP A 105 6.15 -9.68 9.17
N THR A 106 6.14 -8.44 8.64
CA THR A 106 5.34 -8.03 7.49
C THR A 106 6.12 -8.29 6.19
N TYR A 107 5.57 -9.10 5.26
CA TYR A 107 6.31 -9.55 4.07
C TYR A 107 5.73 -9.08 2.73
N SER A 108 4.45 -8.74 2.66
CA SER A 108 3.81 -8.33 1.40
C SER A 108 4.20 -6.91 1.00
N CYS A 109 4.45 -6.70 -0.31
CA CYS A 109 4.66 -5.39 -0.92
C CYS A 109 5.80 -4.55 -0.31
N ILE A 110 6.80 -5.17 0.28
CA ILE A 110 7.98 -4.55 0.83
C ILE A 110 9.20 -4.98 0.00
N LYS A 111 10.02 -4.02 -0.42
CA LYS A 111 11.23 -4.29 -1.19
C LYS A 111 12.18 -5.21 -0.42
N GLY A 112 12.67 -6.24 -1.08
CA GLY A 112 13.54 -7.27 -0.48
C GLY A 112 12.82 -8.32 0.35
N LYS A 113 11.49 -8.23 0.49
CA LYS A 113 10.61 -9.24 1.10
C LYS A 113 9.65 -9.82 0.06
N GLY A 114 8.87 -10.82 0.44
CA GLY A 114 7.94 -11.47 -0.45
C GLY A 114 7.66 -12.90 -0.01
N ILE A 115 6.90 -13.66 -0.80
CA ILE A 115 6.50 -15.03 -0.46
C ILE A 115 7.70 -15.95 -0.21
N HIS A 116 8.79 -15.81 -0.97
CA HIS A 116 9.98 -16.63 -0.76
C HIS A 116 10.71 -16.27 0.53
N ALA A 117 10.72 -14.99 0.94
CA ALA A 117 11.33 -14.58 2.20
C ALA A 117 10.57 -15.14 3.40
N VAL A 118 9.22 -14.99 3.43
CA VAL A 118 8.42 -15.55 4.52
C VAL A 118 8.55 -17.06 4.61
N LEU A 119 8.57 -17.78 3.48
CA LEU A 119 8.74 -19.23 3.48
C LEU A 119 10.13 -19.66 3.99
N LYS A 120 11.18 -18.89 3.68
CA LYS A 120 12.52 -19.14 4.18
C LYS A 120 12.58 -18.99 5.70
N ASP A 121 12.04 -17.90 6.23
CA ASP A 121 12.05 -17.61 7.65
C ASP A 121 11.19 -18.61 8.43
N LEU A 122 9.96 -18.89 7.94
CA LEU A 122 9.09 -19.93 8.50
C LEU A 122 9.77 -21.31 8.58
N LYS A 123 10.39 -21.75 7.47
CA LYS A 123 11.10 -23.04 7.43
C LYS A 123 12.29 -23.07 8.39
N LYS A 124 13.02 -21.97 8.52
CA LYS A 124 14.13 -21.84 9.47
C LYS A 124 13.64 -22.02 10.92
N ASP A 125 12.55 -21.34 11.26
CA ASP A 125 12.02 -21.39 12.62
C ASP A 125 11.41 -22.75 12.96
N LEU A 126 10.69 -23.38 12.04
CA LEU A 126 10.20 -24.76 12.21
C LEU A 126 11.31 -25.80 12.43
N ARG A 127 12.47 -25.60 11.79
CA ARG A 127 13.62 -26.52 11.95
C ARG A 127 14.36 -26.32 13.26
N ASN A 128 14.56 -25.04 13.64
CA ASN A 128 15.43 -24.68 14.74
C ASN A 128 14.71 -24.59 16.10
N ASN A 129 13.38 -24.55 16.12
CA ASN A 129 12.57 -24.33 17.31
C ASN A 129 11.41 -25.33 17.41
N LYS A 130 11.65 -26.60 17.13
CA LYS A 130 10.62 -27.67 17.05
C LYS A 130 9.70 -27.71 18.27
N ASP A 131 10.27 -27.64 19.46
CA ASP A 131 9.58 -27.65 20.76
C ASP A 131 8.73 -26.40 21.03
N LYS A 132 8.97 -25.30 20.30
CA LYS A 132 8.25 -24.01 20.43
C LYS A 132 7.30 -23.75 19.26
N THR A 133 7.26 -24.63 18.27
CA THR A 133 6.49 -24.47 17.02
C THR A 133 5.64 -25.70 16.72
N THR A 134 5.14 -26.36 17.78
CA THR A 134 4.36 -27.61 17.69
C THR A 134 3.01 -27.41 16.99
N TYR A 135 2.37 -26.28 17.29
CA TYR A 135 1.07 -25.91 16.71
C TYR A 135 1.20 -24.76 15.71
N CYS A 136 0.33 -24.76 14.72
CA CYS A 136 0.26 -23.72 13.69
C CYS A 136 -1.17 -23.19 13.60
N LEU A 137 -1.36 -21.91 13.93
CA LEU A 137 -2.60 -21.19 13.68
C LEU A 137 -2.46 -20.41 12.38
N LYS A 138 -3.31 -20.70 11.40
CA LYS A 138 -3.43 -19.94 10.17
C LYS A 138 -4.70 -19.10 10.21
N LEU A 139 -4.57 -17.80 9.96
CA LEU A 139 -5.66 -16.83 9.91
C LEU A 139 -5.73 -16.19 8.53
N ASP A 140 -6.96 -15.93 8.06
CA ASP A 140 -7.26 -15.21 6.83
C ASP A 140 -8.44 -14.26 7.09
N ILE A 141 -8.37 -13.01 6.61
CA ILE A 141 -9.43 -12.02 6.82
C ILE A 141 -10.40 -12.08 5.64
N ARG A 142 -11.64 -12.47 5.92
CA ARG A 142 -12.69 -12.54 4.90
C ARG A 142 -12.90 -11.18 4.24
N LYS A 143 -12.77 -11.14 2.89
CA LYS A 143 -12.97 -9.94 2.08
C LYS A 143 -12.18 -8.72 2.60
N PHE A 144 -10.93 -8.90 2.97
CA PHE A 144 -10.11 -7.91 3.66
C PHE A 144 -10.17 -6.52 3.01
N TYR A 145 -9.81 -6.38 1.75
CA TYR A 145 -9.76 -5.09 1.06
C TYR A 145 -11.12 -4.35 1.04
N PRO A 146 -12.25 -4.99 0.70
CA PRO A 146 -13.57 -4.35 0.77
C PRO A 146 -14.03 -4.01 2.19
N SER A 147 -13.51 -4.69 3.22
CA SER A 147 -13.92 -4.49 4.63
C SER A 147 -13.05 -3.50 5.40
N ILE A 148 -12.07 -2.87 4.75
CA ILE A 148 -11.26 -1.83 5.39
C ILE A 148 -12.14 -0.59 5.63
N ASP A 149 -12.28 -0.24 6.91
CA ASP A 149 -13.01 0.94 7.37
C ASP A 149 -12.20 2.22 7.09
N HIS A 150 -12.82 3.20 6.42
CA HIS A 150 -12.17 4.43 6.01
C HIS A 150 -11.81 5.32 7.19
N ASP A 151 -12.67 5.43 8.19
CA ASP A 151 -12.42 6.30 9.34
C ASP A 151 -11.25 5.77 10.18
N ILE A 152 -11.20 4.45 10.38
CA ILE A 152 -10.07 3.80 11.05
C ILE A 152 -8.79 4.00 10.23
N MET A 153 -8.84 3.80 8.91
CA MET A 153 -7.68 4.02 8.02
C MET A 153 -7.16 5.45 8.13
N LYS A 154 -8.06 6.45 8.04
CA LYS A 154 -7.72 7.86 8.18
C LYS A 154 -7.12 8.18 9.55
N GLN A 155 -7.65 7.59 10.63
CA GLN A 155 -7.09 7.73 11.98
C GLN A 155 -5.68 7.16 12.08
N ILE A 156 -5.44 5.97 11.51
CA ILE A 156 -4.12 5.33 11.47
C ILE A 156 -3.10 6.23 10.75
N ILE A 157 -3.45 6.77 9.58
CA ILE A 157 -2.57 7.67 8.82
C ILE A 157 -2.23 8.92 9.64
N ARG A 158 -3.23 9.50 10.32
CA ARG A 158 -3.06 10.71 11.15
C ARG A 158 -2.19 10.49 12.40
N ARG A 159 -1.98 9.27 12.84
CA ARG A 159 -1.00 8.97 13.91
C ARG A 159 0.43 9.34 13.52
N LYS A 160 0.76 9.26 12.22
CA LYS A 160 2.13 9.53 11.72
C LYS A 160 2.23 10.82 10.91
N ILE A 161 1.20 11.19 10.16
CA ILE A 161 1.17 12.34 9.26
C ILE A 161 0.36 13.48 9.89
N LYS A 162 0.87 14.73 9.80
CA LYS A 162 0.16 15.95 10.22
C LYS A 162 -0.01 16.99 9.10
N ASP A 163 0.52 16.72 7.90
CA ASP A 163 0.41 17.58 6.72
C ASP A 163 -1.04 17.60 6.23
N ARG A 164 -1.69 18.74 6.36
CA ARG A 164 -3.14 18.89 6.07
C ARG A 164 -3.46 18.65 4.60
N ASP A 165 -2.66 19.20 3.69
CA ASP A 165 -2.88 19.08 2.24
C ASP A 165 -2.71 17.62 1.80
N LEU A 166 -1.71 16.94 2.36
CA LEU A 166 -1.49 15.51 2.11
C LEU A 166 -2.62 14.66 2.68
N LEU A 167 -3.07 14.94 3.89
CA LEU A 167 -4.18 14.21 4.50
C LEU A 167 -5.46 14.36 3.67
N GLN A 168 -5.76 15.55 3.17
CA GLN A 168 -6.91 15.78 2.29
C GLN A 168 -6.78 15.00 0.97
N LEU A 169 -5.59 14.96 0.37
CA LEU A 169 -5.34 14.16 -0.84
C LEU A 169 -5.55 12.67 -0.58
N LEU A 170 -5.02 12.14 0.54
CA LEU A 170 -5.18 10.73 0.92
C LEU A 170 -6.63 10.39 1.25
N ASP A 171 -7.35 11.26 1.96
CA ASP A 171 -8.78 11.08 2.26
C ASP A 171 -9.60 10.99 0.95
N ASN A 172 -9.37 11.89 -0.02
CA ASN A 172 -10.04 11.85 -1.32
C ASN A 172 -9.77 10.55 -2.08
N ILE A 173 -8.56 9.98 -1.96
CA ILE A 173 -8.23 8.71 -2.60
C ILE A 173 -8.88 7.54 -1.85
N ILE A 174 -8.90 7.56 -0.52
CA ILE A 174 -9.54 6.52 0.30
C ILE A 174 -11.04 6.50 0.04
N ASP A 175 -11.69 7.67 0.01
CA ASP A 175 -13.15 7.79 -0.18
C ASP A 175 -13.59 7.60 -1.63
N SER A 176 -12.68 7.32 -2.56
CA SER A 176 -13.01 7.16 -3.99
C SER A 176 -13.70 5.85 -4.35
N ALA A 177 -13.75 4.87 -3.44
CA ALA A 177 -14.43 3.59 -3.60
C ALA A 177 -14.72 2.98 -2.23
N ASP A 178 -15.64 2.02 -2.14
CA ASP A 178 -15.92 1.26 -0.91
C ASP A 178 -14.70 0.42 -0.51
N GLY A 179 -14.34 0.47 0.77
CA GLY A 179 -13.13 -0.17 1.28
C GLY A 179 -11.86 0.35 0.58
N VAL A 180 -10.90 -0.54 0.33
CA VAL A 180 -9.68 -0.22 -0.42
C VAL A 180 -9.67 -0.97 -1.74
N PRO A 181 -9.73 -0.28 -2.89
CA PRO A 181 -9.95 -0.90 -4.19
C PRO A 181 -8.74 -1.76 -4.63
N ILE A 182 -9.01 -3.01 -5.01
CA ILE A 182 -7.98 -3.91 -5.55
C ILE A 182 -7.57 -3.45 -6.96
N GLY A 183 -6.28 -3.28 -7.18
CA GLY A 183 -5.71 -2.85 -8.47
C GLY A 183 -4.96 -1.52 -8.42
N ASN A 184 -5.09 -0.76 -7.34
CA ASN A 184 -4.36 0.47 -7.13
C ASN A 184 -3.03 0.23 -6.38
N TYR A 185 -2.01 1.00 -6.74
CA TYR A 185 -0.69 0.88 -6.13
C TYR A 185 -0.68 1.22 -4.64
N LEU A 186 -1.42 2.26 -4.23
CA LEU A 186 -1.56 2.65 -2.82
C LEU A 186 -2.29 1.62 -1.97
N SER A 187 -3.22 0.87 -2.55
CA SER A 187 -4.08 -0.07 -1.82
C SER A 187 -3.30 -1.12 -1.04
N GLN A 188 -2.19 -1.59 -1.59
CA GLN A 188 -1.33 -2.57 -0.92
C GLN A 188 -0.66 -2.01 0.34
N TYR A 189 -0.25 -0.75 0.28
CA TYR A 189 0.34 -0.07 1.44
C TYR A 189 -0.70 0.32 2.48
N PHE A 190 -1.89 0.74 2.05
CA PHE A 190 -3.02 0.96 2.96
C PHE A 190 -3.38 -0.31 3.72
N ALA A 191 -3.48 -1.44 3.03
CA ALA A 191 -3.76 -2.74 3.63
C ALA A 191 -2.69 -3.13 4.67
N ASN A 192 -1.41 -2.97 4.34
CA ASN A 192 -0.34 -3.23 5.30
C ASN A 192 -0.37 -2.28 6.50
N LEU A 193 -0.65 -0.99 6.26
CA LEU A 193 -0.71 0.03 7.31
C LEU A 193 -1.89 -0.21 8.25
N TYR A 194 -3.04 -0.66 7.72
CA TYR A 194 -4.25 -0.97 8.49
C TYR A 194 -3.98 -2.03 9.55
N LEU A 195 -3.20 -3.07 9.21
CA LEU A 195 -2.85 -4.16 10.11
C LEU A 195 -1.55 -3.93 10.90
N ALA A 196 -0.79 -2.87 10.63
CA ALA A 196 0.50 -2.65 11.26
C ALA A 196 0.42 -2.59 12.80
N TYR A 197 -0.60 -1.93 13.35
CA TYR A 197 -0.79 -1.85 14.80
C TYR A 197 -1.26 -3.16 15.42
N PHE A 198 -1.98 -3.99 14.66
CA PHE A 198 -2.29 -5.35 15.06
C PHE A 198 -1.02 -6.22 15.11
N ASP A 199 -0.11 -6.07 14.11
CA ASP A 199 1.18 -6.76 14.13
C ASP A 199 2.00 -6.39 15.37
N HIS A 200 2.04 -5.09 15.73
CA HIS A 200 2.72 -4.63 16.95
C HIS A 200 2.09 -5.22 18.21
N TRP A 201 0.75 -5.25 18.28
CA TRP A 201 0.05 -5.87 19.41
C TRP A 201 0.38 -7.37 19.56
N ILE A 202 0.39 -8.12 18.45
CA ILE A 202 0.78 -9.54 18.44
C ILE A 202 2.22 -9.72 18.94
N LYS A 203 3.14 -8.88 18.47
CA LYS A 203 4.57 -9.01 18.77
C LYS A 203 4.96 -8.48 20.14
N GLU A 204 4.47 -7.30 20.50
CA GLU A 204 4.95 -6.54 21.65
C GLU A 204 4.09 -6.79 22.89
N GLU A 205 2.75 -6.88 22.76
CA GLU A 205 1.86 -7.09 23.91
C GLU A 205 1.57 -8.57 24.16
N LYS A 206 1.33 -9.37 23.09
CA LYS A 206 1.12 -10.82 23.23
C LYS A 206 2.41 -11.62 23.25
N GLY A 207 3.54 -11.03 22.88
CA GLY A 207 4.85 -11.66 22.92
C GLY A 207 5.03 -12.84 21.96
N LEU A 208 4.17 -12.96 20.93
CA LEU A 208 4.20 -14.08 20.00
C LEU A 208 5.42 -13.98 19.08
N LYS A 209 6.44 -14.79 19.35
CA LYS A 209 7.72 -14.74 18.65
C LYS A 209 7.62 -15.16 17.19
N PHE A 210 6.90 -16.24 16.89
CA PHE A 210 6.82 -16.83 15.56
C PHE A 210 5.52 -16.41 14.89
N TYR A 211 5.50 -15.19 14.39
CA TYR A 211 4.41 -14.56 13.67
C TYR A 211 4.87 -14.14 12.28
N TYR A 212 4.04 -14.37 11.27
CA TYR A 212 4.35 -14.04 9.87
C TYR A 212 3.08 -13.53 9.21
N ARG A 213 3.16 -12.37 8.54
CA ARG A 213 2.03 -11.83 7.78
C ARG A 213 2.38 -11.55 6.32
N TYR A 214 1.59 -12.10 5.42
CA TYR A 214 1.64 -11.80 3.99
C TYR A 214 0.28 -11.26 3.54
N ALA A 215 0.13 -9.93 3.42
CA ALA A 215 -1.13 -9.22 3.25
C ALA A 215 -2.12 -9.52 4.39
N ASP A 216 -3.21 -10.22 4.11
CA ASP A 216 -4.24 -10.69 5.05
C ASP A 216 -4.03 -12.11 5.56
N ASP A 217 -3.14 -12.88 4.94
CA ASP A 217 -2.71 -14.19 5.41
C ASP A 217 -1.73 -14.06 6.58
N MET A 218 -2.06 -14.70 7.72
CA MET A 218 -1.23 -14.70 8.92
C MET A 218 -0.96 -16.13 9.38
N VAL A 219 0.25 -16.36 9.86
CA VAL A 219 0.67 -17.62 10.46
C VAL A 219 1.30 -17.35 11.82
N ILE A 220 0.83 -18.06 12.84
CA ILE A 220 1.39 -18.05 14.18
C ILE A 220 1.81 -19.47 14.52
N LEU A 221 3.05 -19.64 14.99
CA LEU A 221 3.52 -20.92 15.51
C LEU A 221 3.72 -20.78 17.02
N HIS A 222 3.27 -21.78 17.77
CA HIS A 222 3.36 -21.85 19.23
C HIS A 222 3.42 -23.29 19.73
N ASN A 223 3.79 -23.48 20.98
CA ASN A 223 3.81 -24.81 21.62
C ASN A 223 2.57 -25.10 22.47
N ASP A 224 1.65 -24.14 22.57
CA ASP A 224 0.41 -24.25 23.33
C ASP A 224 -0.72 -23.54 22.56
#